data_578288dc9eb3ccff2e10f1d736094eb7
#
_entry.id   578288dc9eb3ccff2e10f1d736094eb7
#
_cell.length_a   1.000
_cell.length_b   1.000
_cell.length_c   1.000
_cell.angle_alpha   90.00
_cell.angle_beta   90.00
_cell.angle_gamma   90.00
#
_symmetry.space_group_name_H-M   'P 1'
#
loop_
_entity.id
_entity.type
_entity.pdbx_description
1 polymer ?
#
loop_
_entity_poly.entity_id
_entity_poly.type
_entity_poly.pdbx_seq_one_letter_code
_entity_poly.pdbx_strand_id
1 'polypeptide(L)'
;NTVTVIVENTGTPNSRWYAGAGIYRPLWLLLGNASRIPCDGLRVTTLSCAPAVIRVETQQTGAGEVSVDILDGEQVVATASGNDVTITIPDARLWSAEHPNLYTCRVVLMQDGEICDTAETTFGIRQVTWSTDGLFVNGEKVLLRGGCIHADNGILGARTFDESEWRRIRKLKEWGFNAIRSAHNPLCRAALEACDALGMYVMDETWDMWNKHKNPHDYAGRFDANWRGDVRAMIAKDYNHPSVIMYSVGNEVTEPAAPEGMALMADIVREVRQQDETRPVTAGLNITLLLMASMDIPIFASDKADNEAEQPASDVNSTAFNEMAAASAQRMVQAAASEAADRISAPAFDLLDIAGYNYAQSRYEHENELHPGRIVVGSETYPQDLPGNWQLVKKCPWVIGDFMWTAWDYLGEVGLGAWCFEEKDMVFAKPYPWKLADSGALDILGNDNAEAGMAAVVWGVRKTPYIGVRPMNNHGKPWARATWRGSNAIPSWSWKGCEGQVTEVEVYTRGHEAELYLNGECLG
;
A
#
# COMPACT_ATOMS: atom_id res chain seq x y z
N ASN A 1 13.41 36.29 -9.46
CA ASN A 1 13.22 35.73 -8.11
C ASN A 1 13.95 34.39 -8.02
N THR A 2 14.66 34.16 -6.92
CA THR A 2 15.36 32.88 -6.68
C THR A 2 14.71 32.21 -5.45
N VAL A 3 14.38 30.94 -5.58
CA VAL A 3 13.92 30.11 -4.45
C VAL A 3 15.07 29.15 -4.13
N THR A 4 15.53 29.15 -2.89
CA THR A 4 16.55 28.23 -2.40
C THR A 4 15.90 27.27 -1.40
N VAL A 5 16.06 25.97 -1.63
CA VAL A 5 15.62 24.93 -0.69
C VAL A 5 16.86 24.27 -0.10
N ILE A 6 16.95 24.30 1.21
CA ILE A 6 18.01 23.62 1.96
C ILE A 6 17.38 22.37 2.60
N VAL A 7 17.95 21.20 2.31
CA VAL A 7 17.54 19.94 2.88
C VAL A 7 18.67 19.40 3.74
N GLU A 8 18.39 19.16 5.00
CA GLU A 8 19.30 18.50 5.93
C GLU A 8 18.74 17.10 6.26
N ASN A 9 19.51 16.07 5.94
CA ASN A 9 19.20 14.67 6.18
C ASN A 9 20.45 13.93 6.71
N THR A 10 21.11 14.51 7.71
CA THR A 10 22.36 14.00 8.29
C THR A 10 22.11 13.02 9.45
N GLY A 11 20.93 13.11 10.08
CA GLY A 11 20.54 12.16 11.14
C GLY A 11 20.26 10.77 10.57
N THR A 12 21.02 9.77 11.03
CA THR A 12 20.87 8.35 10.62
C THR A 12 21.03 7.44 11.83
N PRO A 13 20.32 6.29 11.88
CA PRO A 13 19.27 5.84 10.94
C PRO A 13 17.97 6.64 11.11
N ASN A 14 17.30 6.95 10.00
CA ASN A 14 16.01 7.64 9.97
C ASN A 14 14.87 6.81 9.36
N SER A 15 15.20 5.68 8.78
CA SER A 15 14.25 4.72 8.20
C SER A 15 14.90 3.34 8.07
N ARG A 16 14.08 2.29 7.94
CA ARG A 16 14.53 0.93 7.61
C ARG A 16 14.85 0.79 6.12
N TRP A 17 14.05 1.43 5.27
CA TRP A 17 14.18 1.43 3.82
C TRP A 17 14.78 2.76 3.33
N TYR A 18 15.09 2.83 2.05
CA TYR A 18 15.63 4.04 1.44
C TYR A 18 14.56 5.10 1.26
N ALA A 19 14.59 6.14 2.07
CA ALA A 19 13.64 7.24 2.03
C ALA A 19 14.05 8.38 1.08
N GLY A 20 15.31 8.39 0.60
CA GLY A 20 15.86 9.48 -0.18
C GLY A 20 16.13 10.75 0.62
N ALA A 21 16.62 11.78 -0.05
CA ALA A 21 16.84 13.12 0.50
C ALA A 21 16.63 14.18 -0.58
N GLY A 22 16.22 15.38 -0.19
CA GLY A 22 15.99 16.48 -1.12
C GLY A 22 14.59 16.49 -1.72
N ILE A 23 14.43 17.20 -2.81
CA ILE A 23 13.19 17.29 -3.57
C ILE A 23 13.14 16.10 -4.53
N TYR A 24 12.33 15.08 -4.23
CA TYR A 24 12.21 13.86 -5.01
C TYR A 24 10.88 13.70 -5.75
N ARG A 25 9.88 14.54 -5.41
CA ARG A 25 8.59 14.63 -6.11
C ARG A 25 8.51 15.94 -6.90
N PRO A 26 7.66 16.03 -7.94
CA PRO A 26 7.46 17.27 -8.68
C PRO A 26 7.09 18.44 -7.76
N LEU A 27 7.69 19.60 -8.04
CA LEU A 27 7.38 20.86 -7.36
C LEU A 27 6.83 21.84 -8.39
N TRP A 28 5.65 22.40 -8.11
CA TRP A 28 4.96 23.31 -9.00
C TRP A 28 4.88 24.72 -8.39
N LEU A 29 5.14 25.72 -9.18
CA LEU A 29 4.80 27.11 -8.86
C LEU A 29 3.47 27.44 -9.53
N LEU A 30 2.44 27.65 -8.72
CA LEU A 30 1.13 28.08 -9.20
C LEU A 30 1.06 29.60 -9.19
N LEU A 31 0.77 30.19 -10.35
CA LEU A 31 0.54 31.61 -10.52
C LEU A 31 -0.93 31.82 -10.83
N GLY A 32 -1.59 32.67 -10.07
CA GLY A 32 -3.02 32.95 -10.23
C GLY A 32 -3.36 34.38 -9.87
N ASN A 33 -4.56 34.80 -10.23
CA ASN A 33 -5.13 36.08 -9.88
C ASN A 33 -5.54 36.17 -8.39
N ALA A 34 -5.96 37.34 -7.94
CA ALA A 34 -6.53 37.51 -6.59
C ALA A 34 -7.79 36.65 -6.41
N SER A 35 -8.64 36.61 -7.45
CA SER A 35 -9.75 35.65 -7.53
C SER A 35 -9.26 34.39 -8.24
N ARG A 36 -9.22 33.26 -7.52
CA ARG A 36 -8.69 31.98 -8.02
C ARG A 36 -9.28 30.79 -7.28
N ILE A 37 -9.12 29.62 -7.88
CA ILE A 37 -9.39 28.31 -7.29
C ILE A 37 -8.08 27.80 -6.67
N PRO A 38 -7.99 27.54 -5.36
CA PRO A 38 -6.76 27.00 -4.75
C PRO A 38 -6.45 25.59 -5.27
N CYS A 39 -5.19 25.16 -5.11
CA CYS A 39 -4.80 23.78 -5.36
C CYS A 39 -5.67 22.82 -4.54
N ASP A 40 -6.13 21.74 -5.18
CA ASP A 40 -7.06 20.76 -4.56
C ASP A 40 -8.39 21.39 -4.06
N GLY A 41 -8.75 22.55 -4.59
CA GLY A 41 -9.98 23.27 -4.26
C GLY A 41 -11.24 22.72 -4.94
N LEU A 42 -11.14 21.70 -5.79
CA LEU A 42 -12.27 21.00 -6.39
C LEU A 42 -12.49 19.67 -5.69
N ARG A 43 -13.72 19.40 -5.28
CA ARG A 43 -14.17 18.11 -4.77
C ARG A 43 -15.35 17.60 -5.55
N VAL A 44 -15.26 16.36 -6.04
CA VAL A 44 -16.35 15.68 -6.75
C VAL A 44 -16.75 14.44 -5.96
N THR A 45 -17.95 14.45 -5.42
CA THR A 45 -18.48 13.36 -4.59
C THR A 45 -19.60 12.63 -5.35
N THR A 46 -19.50 11.31 -5.49
CA THR A 46 -20.61 10.50 -5.99
C THR A 46 -21.67 10.35 -4.92
N LEU A 47 -22.87 10.86 -5.16
CA LEU A 47 -24.03 10.75 -4.24
C LEU A 47 -24.86 9.50 -4.55
N SER A 48 -24.96 9.12 -5.83
CA SER A 48 -25.69 7.94 -6.31
C SER A 48 -25.09 7.45 -7.61
N CYS A 49 -25.18 6.14 -7.86
CA CYS A 49 -24.76 5.53 -9.13
C CYS A 49 -25.95 5.21 -10.05
N ALA A 50 -27.18 5.16 -9.54
CA ALA A 50 -28.38 4.84 -10.34
C ALA A 50 -29.62 5.61 -9.81
N PRO A 51 -30.00 6.77 -10.41
CA PRO A 51 -29.25 7.50 -11.44
C PRO A 51 -27.91 8.04 -10.92
N ALA A 52 -26.96 8.27 -11.81
CA ALA A 52 -25.68 8.83 -11.43
C ALA A 52 -25.83 10.30 -11.06
N VAL A 53 -25.56 10.61 -9.81
CA VAL A 53 -25.63 11.96 -9.25
C VAL A 53 -24.32 12.26 -8.53
N ILE A 54 -23.72 13.39 -8.87
CA ILE A 54 -22.51 13.89 -8.23
C ILE A 54 -22.77 15.25 -7.58
N ARG A 55 -22.00 15.56 -6.54
CA ARG A 55 -21.86 16.90 -5.97
C ARG A 55 -20.50 17.44 -6.32
N VAL A 56 -20.43 18.67 -6.82
CA VAL A 56 -19.19 19.39 -7.08
C VAL A 56 -19.10 20.57 -6.14
N GLU A 57 -18.04 20.59 -5.33
CA GLU A 57 -17.73 21.67 -4.40
C GLU A 57 -16.47 22.37 -4.88
N THR A 58 -16.55 23.69 -5.08
CA THR A 58 -15.45 24.54 -5.53
C THR A 58 -15.08 25.52 -4.45
N GLN A 59 -13.88 25.41 -3.92
CA GLN A 59 -13.30 26.46 -3.07
C GLN A 59 -12.77 27.58 -3.96
N GLN A 60 -12.97 28.82 -3.53
CA GLN A 60 -12.39 29.97 -4.20
C GLN A 60 -11.86 30.99 -3.21
N THR A 61 -10.86 31.76 -3.63
CA THR A 61 -10.45 33.01 -2.98
C THR A 61 -10.89 34.18 -3.86
N GLY A 62 -11.26 35.31 -3.25
CA GLY A 62 -11.78 36.46 -3.98
C GLY A 62 -13.24 36.30 -4.38
N ALA A 63 -13.69 37.16 -5.30
CA ALA A 63 -15.04 37.16 -5.81
C ALA A 63 -15.11 36.57 -7.22
N GLY A 64 -16.26 36.05 -7.62
CA GLY A 64 -16.50 35.54 -8.96
C GLY A 64 -17.66 34.54 -8.99
N GLU A 65 -18.13 34.29 -10.21
CA GLU A 65 -19.15 33.28 -10.51
C GLU A 65 -18.51 32.04 -11.05
N VAL A 66 -18.92 30.88 -10.54
CA VAL A 66 -18.39 29.57 -10.90
C VAL A 66 -19.33 28.91 -11.91
N SER A 67 -18.75 28.44 -13.02
CA SER A 67 -19.40 27.50 -13.93
C SER A 67 -18.67 26.16 -13.89
N VAL A 68 -19.43 25.08 -14.00
CA VAL A 68 -18.95 23.70 -13.92
C VAL A 68 -19.38 22.96 -15.18
N ASP A 69 -18.41 22.34 -15.87
CA ASP A 69 -18.64 21.42 -16.97
C ASP A 69 -18.14 20.02 -16.59
N ILE A 70 -18.93 19.01 -16.87
CA ILE A 70 -18.52 17.61 -16.77
C ILE A 70 -18.32 17.08 -18.17
N LEU A 71 -17.13 16.52 -18.42
CA LEU A 71 -16.74 16.02 -19.73
C LEU A 71 -16.52 14.49 -19.70
N ASP A 72 -16.99 13.82 -20.75
CA ASP A 72 -16.61 12.45 -21.12
C ASP A 72 -15.67 12.55 -22.34
N GLY A 73 -14.37 12.38 -22.13
CA GLY A 73 -13.35 12.78 -23.10
C GLY A 73 -13.42 14.29 -23.38
N GLU A 74 -13.69 14.66 -24.65
CA GLU A 74 -13.83 16.08 -25.06
C GLU A 74 -15.30 16.57 -25.03
N GLN A 75 -16.26 15.65 -24.83
CA GLN A 75 -17.69 15.98 -24.89
C GLN A 75 -18.21 16.47 -23.53
N VAL A 76 -18.79 17.65 -23.49
CA VAL A 76 -19.55 18.13 -22.31
C VAL A 76 -20.85 17.33 -22.19
N VAL A 77 -21.02 16.61 -21.09
CA VAL A 77 -22.20 15.75 -20.82
C VAL A 77 -23.15 16.36 -19.80
N ALA A 78 -22.67 17.30 -19.00
CA ALA A 78 -23.50 18.04 -18.04
C ALA A 78 -22.85 19.40 -17.69
N THR A 79 -23.68 20.38 -17.31
CA THR A 79 -23.22 21.71 -16.88
C THR A 79 -23.99 22.17 -15.67
N ALA A 80 -23.36 23.02 -14.84
CA ALA A 80 -24.02 23.67 -13.71
C ALA A 80 -23.36 25.04 -13.40
N SER A 81 -23.93 25.82 -12.52
CA SER A 81 -23.35 27.09 -12.05
C SER A 81 -23.49 27.22 -10.54
N GLY A 82 -22.39 27.57 -9.88
CA GLY A 82 -22.29 27.74 -8.43
C GLY A 82 -21.14 26.99 -7.82
N ASN A 83 -20.79 27.33 -6.58
CA ASN A 83 -19.65 26.75 -5.84
C ASN A 83 -19.97 25.40 -5.20
N ASP A 84 -21.23 25.07 -5.06
CA ASP A 84 -21.73 23.82 -4.49
C ASP A 84 -22.95 23.40 -5.30
N VAL A 85 -22.77 22.43 -6.18
CA VAL A 85 -23.81 22.04 -7.15
C VAL A 85 -23.96 20.52 -7.18
N THR A 86 -25.21 20.09 -7.35
CA THR A 86 -25.56 18.69 -7.58
C THR A 86 -25.91 18.50 -9.05
N ILE A 87 -25.29 17.54 -9.70
CA ILE A 87 -25.40 17.29 -11.13
C ILE A 87 -25.81 15.84 -11.37
N THR A 88 -26.81 15.62 -12.22
CA THR A 88 -27.17 14.30 -12.73
C THR A 88 -26.45 14.07 -14.05
N ILE A 89 -25.79 12.93 -14.19
CA ILE A 89 -25.08 12.55 -15.41
C ILE A 89 -25.88 11.43 -16.09
N PRO A 90 -26.50 11.71 -17.25
CA PRO A 90 -27.22 10.69 -18.01
C PRO A 90 -26.27 9.58 -18.51
N ASP A 91 -26.77 8.35 -18.50
CA ASP A 91 -26.08 7.17 -19.05
C ASP A 91 -24.60 7.04 -18.60
N ALA A 92 -24.34 7.38 -17.33
CA ALA A 92 -23.00 7.42 -16.77
C ALA A 92 -22.34 6.05 -16.77
N ARG A 93 -21.07 6.01 -17.18
CA ARG A 93 -20.21 4.85 -17.08
C ARG A 93 -19.51 4.87 -15.70
N LEU A 94 -19.76 3.84 -14.89
CA LEU A 94 -19.19 3.75 -13.56
C LEU A 94 -17.72 3.35 -13.61
N TRP A 95 -16.96 3.79 -12.62
CA TRP A 95 -15.56 3.41 -12.45
C TRP A 95 -15.44 2.16 -11.56
N SER A 96 -14.64 1.19 -12.00
CA SER A 96 -14.11 0.09 -11.18
C SER A 96 -12.71 -0.27 -11.67
N ALA A 97 -11.98 -1.14 -10.95
CA ALA A 97 -10.67 -1.61 -11.41
C ALA A 97 -10.75 -2.44 -12.71
N GLU A 98 -11.91 -3.02 -13.01
CA GLU A 98 -12.20 -3.75 -14.26
C GLU A 98 -12.65 -2.82 -15.38
N HIS A 99 -13.32 -1.71 -15.03
CA HIS A 99 -13.87 -0.71 -15.95
C HIS A 99 -13.47 0.70 -15.48
N PRO A 100 -12.23 1.14 -15.73
CA PRO A 100 -11.69 2.38 -15.20
C PRO A 100 -12.16 3.61 -15.99
N ASN A 101 -13.48 3.84 -16.01
CA ASN A 101 -14.10 4.97 -16.73
C ASN A 101 -13.91 6.26 -15.94
N LEU A 102 -13.28 7.24 -16.55
CA LEU A 102 -13.01 8.55 -15.96
C LEU A 102 -13.77 9.66 -16.67
N TYR A 103 -14.11 10.69 -15.93
CA TYR A 103 -14.65 11.95 -16.38
C TYR A 103 -13.71 13.09 -15.98
N THR A 104 -13.85 14.24 -16.63
CA THR A 104 -13.16 15.48 -16.23
C THR A 104 -14.21 16.47 -15.72
N CYS A 105 -13.97 17.02 -14.53
CA CYS A 105 -14.67 18.18 -14.02
C CYS A 105 -13.83 19.42 -14.32
N ARG A 106 -14.34 20.30 -15.17
CA ARG A 106 -13.75 21.60 -15.48
C ARG A 106 -14.55 22.69 -14.81
N VAL A 107 -13.86 23.55 -14.10
CA VAL A 107 -14.45 24.69 -13.41
C VAL A 107 -13.82 25.99 -13.91
N VAL A 108 -14.66 26.95 -14.26
CA VAL A 108 -14.25 28.30 -14.69
C VAL A 108 -14.77 29.31 -13.68
N LEU A 109 -13.86 30.12 -13.16
CA LEU A 109 -14.18 31.25 -12.29
C LEU A 109 -14.18 32.54 -13.11
N MET A 110 -15.30 33.23 -13.13
CA MET A 110 -15.48 34.49 -13.91
C MET A 110 -15.82 35.65 -12.96
N GLN A 111 -15.26 36.81 -13.26
CA GLN A 111 -15.59 38.07 -12.58
C GLN A 111 -15.75 39.18 -13.63
N ASP A 112 -16.86 39.92 -13.54
CA ASP A 112 -17.17 41.03 -14.45
C ASP A 112 -17.14 40.61 -15.97
N GLY A 113 -17.49 39.35 -16.26
CA GLY A 113 -17.50 38.77 -17.60
C GLY A 113 -16.16 38.28 -18.12
N GLU A 114 -15.09 38.40 -17.34
CA GLU A 114 -13.74 37.93 -17.70
C GLU A 114 -13.41 36.66 -16.91
N ILE A 115 -12.67 35.74 -17.57
CA ILE A 115 -12.16 34.51 -16.90
C ILE A 115 -11.00 34.89 -15.98
N CYS A 116 -11.18 34.65 -14.67
CA CYS A 116 -10.15 34.86 -13.66
C CYS A 116 -9.25 33.64 -13.47
N ASP A 117 -9.85 32.44 -13.49
CA ASP A 117 -9.15 31.19 -13.26
C ASP A 117 -9.91 30.01 -13.87
N THR A 118 -9.18 28.91 -14.11
CA THR A 118 -9.75 27.63 -14.57
C THR A 118 -9.03 26.50 -13.87
N ALA A 119 -9.81 25.55 -13.34
CA ALA A 119 -9.27 24.33 -12.73
C ALA A 119 -9.94 23.10 -13.33
N GLU A 120 -9.17 22.02 -13.44
CA GLU A 120 -9.67 20.73 -13.90
C GLU A 120 -9.23 19.63 -12.94
N THR A 121 -10.06 18.62 -12.79
CA THR A 121 -9.74 17.38 -12.10
C THR A 121 -10.41 16.20 -12.80
N THR A 122 -9.72 15.08 -12.87
CA THR A 122 -10.32 13.81 -13.26
C THR A 122 -11.01 13.17 -12.07
N PHE A 123 -12.07 12.43 -12.32
CA PHE A 123 -12.79 11.65 -11.29
C PHE A 123 -13.48 10.45 -11.91
N GLY A 124 -13.86 9.48 -11.09
CA GLY A 124 -14.67 8.34 -11.49
C GLY A 124 -15.95 8.26 -10.65
N ILE A 125 -17.07 7.95 -11.29
CA ILE A 125 -18.36 7.76 -10.62
C ILE A 125 -18.38 6.36 -10.04
N ARG A 126 -18.36 6.23 -8.73
CA ARG A 126 -18.39 4.94 -8.02
C ARG A 126 -18.98 5.07 -6.63
N GLN A 127 -19.46 3.95 -6.12
CA GLN A 127 -19.84 3.79 -4.72
C GLN A 127 -19.04 2.64 -4.11
N VAL A 128 -18.41 2.87 -2.96
CA VAL A 128 -17.74 1.84 -2.16
C VAL A 128 -18.58 1.58 -0.92
N THR A 129 -18.90 0.32 -0.66
CA THR A 129 -19.58 -0.10 0.56
C THR A 129 -18.90 -1.32 1.16
N TRP A 130 -18.98 -1.46 2.47
CA TRP A 130 -18.34 -2.54 3.21
C TRP A 130 -19.25 -3.07 4.31
N SER A 131 -19.20 -4.36 4.50
CA SER A 131 -19.93 -5.08 5.55
C SER A 131 -19.24 -6.41 5.82
N THR A 132 -19.73 -7.18 6.76
CA THR A 132 -19.26 -8.57 6.99
C THR A 132 -19.53 -9.51 5.82
N ASP A 133 -20.32 -9.10 4.84
CA ASP A 133 -20.53 -9.84 3.59
C ASP A 133 -19.44 -9.54 2.55
N GLY A 134 -18.64 -8.50 2.74
CA GLY A 134 -17.51 -8.14 1.89
C GLY A 134 -17.35 -6.64 1.64
N LEU A 135 -16.41 -6.35 0.76
CA LEU A 135 -16.22 -5.06 0.12
C LEU A 135 -16.93 -5.05 -1.23
N PHE A 136 -17.66 -3.98 -1.51
CA PHE A 136 -18.41 -3.84 -2.76
C PHE A 136 -18.06 -2.53 -3.45
N VAL A 137 -17.87 -2.59 -4.76
CA VAL A 137 -17.74 -1.41 -5.62
C VAL A 137 -18.90 -1.45 -6.62
N ASN A 138 -19.73 -0.41 -6.60
CA ASN A 138 -20.96 -0.32 -7.42
C ASN A 138 -21.92 -1.52 -7.20
N GLY A 139 -21.96 -2.08 -6.00
CA GLY A 139 -22.77 -3.25 -5.66
C GLY A 139 -22.15 -4.61 -6.05
N GLU A 140 -21.02 -4.62 -6.77
CA GLU A 140 -20.29 -5.83 -7.11
C GLU A 140 -19.25 -6.17 -6.03
N LYS A 141 -19.23 -7.42 -5.55
CA LYS A 141 -18.28 -7.88 -4.55
C LYS A 141 -16.87 -7.92 -5.11
N VAL A 142 -15.94 -7.30 -4.39
CA VAL A 142 -14.52 -7.24 -4.73
C VAL A 142 -13.69 -7.98 -3.69
N LEU A 143 -12.75 -8.82 -4.14
CA LEU A 143 -11.69 -9.38 -3.32
C LEU A 143 -10.38 -8.70 -3.71
N LEU A 144 -9.69 -8.11 -2.73
CA LEU A 144 -8.47 -7.35 -2.97
C LEU A 144 -7.27 -8.31 -3.10
N ARG A 145 -6.74 -8.43 -4.31
CA ARG A 145 -5.50 -9.13 -4.64
C ARG A 145 -4.37 -8.12 -4.50
N GLY A 146 -3.93 -7.95 -3.27
CA GLY A 146 -3.11 -6.83 -2.86
C GLY A 146 -1.62 -7.11 -2.75
N GLY A 147 -0.86 -6.03 -2.77
CA GLY A 147 0.54 -6.05 -2.36
C GLY A 147 1.04 -4.66 -1.97
N CYS A 148 1.98 -4.65 -1.04
CA CYS A 148 2.60 -3.42 -0.55
C CYS A 148 3.65 -2.93 -1.55
N ILE A 149 3.80 -1.60 -1.68
CA ILE A 149 4.85 -0.97 -2.48
C ILE A 149 5.46 0.20 -1.72
N HIS A 150 6.77 0.36 -1.79
CA HIS A 150 7.45 1.56 -1.34
C HIS A 150 7.48 2.65 -2.40
N ALA A 151 7.72 3.89 -1.98
CA ALA A 151 7.74 5.07 -2.85
C ALA A 151 9.06 5.25 -3.63
N ASP A 152 10.04 4.34 -3.51
CA ASP A 152 11.25 4.41 -4.31
C ASP A 152 11.04 3.90 -5.75
N ASN A 153 11.92 4.31 -6.65
CA ASN A 153 11.94 3.91 -8.05
C ASN A 153 13.20 3.09 -8.40
N GLY A 154 13.68 2.27 -7.48
CA GLY A 154 14.81 1.39 -7.67
C GLY A 154 16.10 2.16 -8.01
N ILE A 155 16.72 1.88 -9.16
CA ILE A 155 17.97 2.52 -9.58
C ILE A 155 17.86 4.05 -9.75
N LEU A 156 16.64 4.59 -9.84
CA LEU A 156 16.36 6.02 -9.88
C LEU A 156 16.30 6.64 -8.49
N GLY A 157 16.45 5.83 -7.44
CA GLY A 157 16.31 6.24 -6.06
C GLY A 157 14.87 6.63 -5.73
N ALA A 158 14.67 7.62 -4.88
CA ALA A 158 13.34 8.11 -4.51
C ALA A 158 12.75 9.08 -5.56
N ARG A 159 13.49 9.43 -6.61
CA ARG A 159 13.00 10.38 -7.60
C ARG A 159 11.81 9.83 -8.37
N THR A 160 10.72 10.58 -8.36
CA THR A 160 9.44 10.19 -8.98
C THR A 160 9.38 10.73 -10.40
N PHE A 161 9.19 9.82 -11.36
CA PHE A 161 8.89 10.12 -12.76
C PHE A 161 7.54 9.50 -13.10
N ASP A 162 6.71 10.23 -13.80
CA ASP A 162 5.34 9.81 -14.14
C ASP A 162 5.35 8.47 -14.89
N GLU A 163 6.20 8.34 -15.92
CA GLU A 163 6.31 7.11 -16.71
C GLU A 163 6.77 5.89 -15.88
N SER A 164 7.60 6.13 -14.86
CA SER A 164 8.03 5.07 -13.94
C SER A 164 6.86 4.56 -13.08
N GLU A 165 6.03 5.46 -12.57
CA GLU A 165 4.84 5.10 -11.81
C GLU A 165 3.82 4.37 -12.69
N TRP A 166 3.52 4.90 -13.87
CA TRP A 166 2.62 4.25 -14.83
C TRP A 166 3.11 2.85 -15.24
N ARG A 167 4.42 2.69 -15.44
CA ARG A 167 5.01 1.39 -15.74
C ARG A 167 4.82 0.42 -14.58
N ARG A 168 5.07 0.84 -13.35
CA ARG A 168 4.94 0.02 -12.13
C ARG A 168 3.51 -0.50 -11.97
N ILE A 169 2.51 0.37 -12.04
CA ILE A 169 1.09 -0.01 -11.91
C ILE A 169 0.68 -0.95 -13.04
N ARG A 170 1.09 -0.68 -14.28
CA ARG A 170 0.80 -1.57 -15.43
C ARG A 170 1.36 -2.97 -15.21
N LYS A 171 2.61 -3.07 -14.78
CA LYS A 171 3.27 -4.34 -14.49
C LYS A 171 2.58 -5.13 -13.40
N LEU A 172 2.21 -4.49 -12.31
CA LEU A 172 1.46 -5.14 -11.22
C LEU A 172 0.13 -5.68 -11.74
N LYS A 173 -0.60 -4.90 -12.53
CA LYS A 173 -1.87 -5.35 -13.12
C LYS A 173 -1.70 -6.52 -14.08
N GLU A 174 -0.64 -6.54 -14.90
CA GLU A 174 -0.31 -7.67 -15.77
C GLU A 174 -0.15 -8.98 -14.99
N TRP A 175 0.37 -8.92 -13.76
CA TRP A 175 0.52 -10.09 -12.88
C TRP A 175 -0.70 -10.36 -11.99
N GLY A 176 -1.80 -9.63 -12.18
CA GLY A 176 -3.09 -9.91 -11.58
C GLY A 176 -3.37 -9.22 -10.27
N PHE A 177 -2.50 -8.34 -9.81
CA PHE A 177 -2.83 -7.43 -8.72
C PHE A 177 -4.00 -6.53 -9.14
N ASN A 178 -4.95 -6.33 -8.26
CA ASN A 178 -6.00 -5.32 -8.41
C ASN A 178 -5.97 -4.27 -7.30
N ALA A 179 -5.07 -4.43 -6.33
CA ALA A 179 -4.93 -3.50 -5.21
C ALA A 179 -3.47 -3.30 -4.81
N ILE A 180 -3.13 -2.10 -4.36
CA ILE A 180 -1.85 -1.76 -3.74
C ILE A 180 -2.06 -1.06 -2.40
N ARG A 181 -1.11 -1.25 -1.48
CA ARG A 181 -0.97 -0.47 -0.25
C ARG A 181 0.31 0.36 -0.34
N SER A 182 0.20 1.66 -0.12
CA SER A 182 1.37 2.54 -0.07
C SER A 182 2.12 2.33 1.24
N ALA A 183 3.28 1.73 1.20
CA ALA A 183 4.08 1.46 2.39
C ALA A 183 5.22 2.49 2.51
N HIS A 184 5.37 3.25 3.55
CA HIS A 184 4.38 3.59 4.56
C HIS A 184 4.25 5.12 4.55
N ASN A 185 3.77 5.65 3.45
CA ASN A 185 3.57 7.08 3.23
C ASN A 185 2.67 7.31 1.99
N PRO A 186 2.00 8.46 1.87
CA PRO A 186 1.07 8.72 0.76
C PRO A 186 1.71 8.61 -0.62
N LEU A 187 0.99 8.03 -1.58
CA LEU A 187 1.41 7.94 -2.98
C LEU A 187 1.56 9.32 -3.63
N CYS A 188 2.37 9.40 -4.66
CA CYS A 188 2.44 10.58 -5.52
C CYS A 188 1.24 10.62 -6.47
N ARG A 189 0.94 11.82 -7.02
CA ARG A 189 -0.17 12.02 -7.96
C ARG A 189 -0.08 11.12 -9.19
N ALA A 190 1.10 11.02 -9.80
CA ALA A 190 1.31 10.18 -10.98
C ALA A 190 0.97 8.70 -10.73
N ALA A 191 1.27 8.16 -9.54
CA ALA A 191 0.90 6.80 -9.17
C ALA A 191 -0.63 6.66 -9.02
N LEU A 192 -1.30 7.64 -8.41
CA LEU A 192 -2.76 7.66 -8.26
C LEU A 192 -3.45 7.79 -9.62
N GLU A 193 -2.99 8.68 -10.49
CA GLU A 193 -3.48 8.85 -11.87
C GLU A 193 -3.33 7.55 -12.67
N ALA A 194 -2.19 6.85 -12.52
CA ALA A 194 -2.00 5.55 -13.12
C ALA A 194 -2.97 4.50 -12.56
N CYS A 195 -3.22 4.51 -11.25
CA CYS A 195 -4.21 3.62 -10.62
C CYS A 195 -5.63 3.90 -11.11
N ASP A 196 -6.00 5.18 -11.25
CA ASP A 196 -7.31 5.59 -11.78
C ASP A 196 -7.52 5.11 -13.22
N ALA A 197 -6.53 5.35 -14.07
CA ALA A 197 -6.66 5.09 -15.51
C ALA A 197 -6.48 3.60 -15.87
N LEU A 198 -5.64 2.87 -15.14
CA LEU A 198 -5.40 1.45 -15.38
C LEU A 198 -6.32 0.54 -14.55
N GLY A 199 -7.02 1.08 -13.57
CA GLY A 199 -7.92 0.34 -12.70
C GLY A 199 -7.18 -0.45 -11.63
N MET A 200 -6.66 0.21 -10.60
CA MET A 200 -6.00 -0.38 -9.44
C MET A 200 -6.60 0.21 -8.18
N TYR A 201 -7.07 -0.59 -7.25
CA TYR A 201 -7.53 -0.10 -5.94
C TYR A 201 -6.35 0.31 -5.08
N VAL A 202 -6.52 1.34 -4.28
CA VAL A 202 -5.46 1.88 -3.42
C VAL A 202 -5.93 1.95 -1.98
N MET A 203 -5.12 1.39 -1.08
CA MET A 203 -5.08 1.70 0.33
C MET A 203 -3.94 2.70 0.53
N ASP A 204 -4.27 4.01 0.59
CA ASP A 204 -3.25 5.04 0.79
C ASP A 204 -2.97 5.23 2.27
N GLU A 205 -1.67 5.15 2.66
CA GLU A 205 -1.25 5.13 4.05
C GLU A 205 -0.48 6.39 4.43
N THR A 206 -0.69 6.87 5.66
CA THR A 206 -0.11 8.11 6.16
C THR A 206 1.34 7.95 6.61
N TRP A 207 1.61 7.09 7.61
CA TRP A 207 2.91 7.01 8.31
C TRP A 207 3.27 5.59 8.74
N ASP A 208 4.58 5.34 8.84
CA ASP A 208 5.13 4.15 9.49
C ASP A 208 5.13 4.25 11.02
N MET A 209 5.27 5.44 11.57
CA MET A 209 5.31 5.72 13.02
C MET A 209 4.42 6.90 13.37
N TRP A 210 3.95 6.93 14.63
CA TRP A 210 3.37 8.12 15.22
C TRP A 210 4.40 8.86 16.06
N ASN A 211 4.13 9.08 17.35
CA ASN A 211 5.02 9.83 18.24
C ASN A 211 6.06 8.96 18.98
N LYS A 212 6.05 7.63 18.78
CA LYS A 212 7.12 6.75 19.23
C LYS A 212 8.12 6.51 18.10
N HIS A 213 9.39 6.71 18.40
CA HIS A 213 10.47 6.50 17.44
C HIS A 213 10.70 5.01 17.16
N LYS A 214 10.61 4.59 15.91
CA LYS A 214 11.09 3.29 15.45
C LYS A 214 12.60 3.31 15.15
N ASN A 215 13.11 4.47 14.75
CA ASN A 215 14.52 4.75 14.53
C ASN A 215 14.89 6.10 15.19
N PRO A 216 16.14 6.31 15.62
CA PRO A 216 16.52 7.49 16.40
C PRO A 216 16.23 8.84 15.75
N HIS A 217 16.21 8.92 14.43
CA HIS A 217 16.06 10.16 13.67
C HIS A 217 14.89 10.15 12.69
N ASP A 218 13.86 9.36 12.97
CA ASP A 218 12.68 9.25 12.12
C ASP A 218 11.69 10.42 12.31
N TYR A 219 10.52 10.31 11.66
CA TYR A 219 9.50 11.35 11.65
C TYR A 219 8.79 11.56 13.00
N ALA A 220 8.88 10.61 13.94
CA ALA A 220 8.13 10.67 15.21
C ALA A 220 8.35 11.98 15.98
N GLY A 221 9.57 12.52 15.97
CA GLY A 221 9.87 13.81 16.61
C GLY A 221 9.15 15.02 16.01
N ARG A 222 8.48 14.87 14.86
CA ARG A 222 7.70 15.93 14.19
C ARG A 222 6.21 15.62 14.14
N PHE A 223 5.82 14.42 14.51
CA PHE A 223 4.47 13.89 14.34
C PHE A 223 3.42 14.77 15.04
N ASP A 224 3.56 15.06 16.32
CA ASP A 224 2.57 15.79 17.11
C ASP A 224 2.25 17.18 16.53
N ALA A 225 3.24 17.85 15.94
CA ALA A 225 3.07 19.17 15.34
C ALA A 225 2.41 19.12 13.95
N ASN A 226 2.49 18.01 13.23
CA ASN A 226 2.17 17.98 11.79
C ASN A 226 1.01 17.02 11.42
N TRP A 227 0.71 16.00 12.19
CA TRP A 227 -0.16 14.90 11.78
C TRP A 227 -1.54 15.33 11.23
N ARG A 228 -2.15 16.39 11.81
CA ARG A 228 -3.42 16.90 11.27
C ARG A 228 -3.27 17.51 9.89
N GLY A 229 -2.17 18.23 9.68
CA GLY A 229 -1.83 18.80 8.38
C GLY A 229 -1.56 17.73 7.33
N ASP A 230 -0.87 16.67 7.72
CA ASP A 230 -0.54 15.55 6.84
C ASP A 230 -1.79 14.79 6.39
N VAL A 231 -2.71 14.48 7.33
CA VAL A 231 -4.01 13.85 7.02
C VAL A 231 -4.80 14.70 6.02
N ARG A 232 -4.91 16.01 6.30
CA ARG A 232 -5.65 16.93 5.43
C ARG A 232 -5.04 17.03 4.04
N ALA A 233 -3.71 17.09 3.97
CA ALA A 233 -2.98 17.18 2.70
C ALA A 233 -3.12 15.87 1.88
N MET A 234 -3.01 14.70 2.53
CA MET A 234 -3.24 13.42 1.86
C MET A 234 -4.66 13.35 1.30
N ILE A 235 -5.67 13.58 2.13
CA ILE A 235 -7.07 13.48 1.70
C ILE A 235 -7.41 14.51 0.63
N ALA A 236 -6.93 15.75 0.74
CA ALA A 236 -7.16 16.76 -0.29
C ALA A 236 -6.60 16.34 -1.66
N LYS A 237 -5.40 15.74 -1.65
CA LYS A 237 -4.78 15.16 -2.85
C LYS A 237 -5.60 13.98 -3.41
N ASP A 238 -6.10 13.10 -2.53
CA ASP A 238 -6.70 11.81 -2.89
C ASP A 238 -8.18 11.89 -3.25
N TYR A 239 -8.86 12.94 -2.82
CA TYR A 239 -10.33 13.00 -2.77
C TYR A 239 -11.00 12.63 -4.09
N ASN A 240 -10.48 13.16 -5.21
CA ASN A 240 -11.04 12.93 -6.54
C ASN A 240 -10.54 11.65 -7.22
N HIS A 241 -9.54 10.96 -6.64
CA HIS A 241 -9.01 9.71 -7.17
C HIS A 241 -9.96 8.54 -6.87
N PRO A 242 -10.67 7.98 -7.86
CA PRO A 242 -11.59 6.87 -7.63
C PRO A 242 -10.89 5.58 -7.23
N SER A 243 -9.60 5.44 -7.55
CA SER A 243 -8.77 4.31 -7.15
C SER A 243 -8.56 4.21 -5.64
N VAL A 244 -8.48 5.34 -4.93
CA VAL A 244 -8.35 5.34 -3.47
C VAL A 244 -9.67 4.88 -2.85
N ILE A 245 -9.67 3.68 -2.27
CA ILE A 245 -10.87 3.06 -1.68
C ILE A 245 -10.81 2.94 -0.16
N MET A 246 -9.65 3.24 0.44
CA MET A 246 -9.40 3.08 1.87
C MET A 246 -8.23 3.97 2.31
N TYR A 247 -8.33 4.55 3.50
CA TYR A 247 -7.23 5.28 4.15
C TYR A 247 -6.65 4.45 5.29
N SER A 248 -5.33 4.26 5.29
CA SER A 248 -4.61 3.64 6.41
C SER A 248 -3.90 4.71 7.25
N VAL A 249 -4.17 4.70 8.55
CA VAL A 249 -3.68 5.76 9.45
C VAL A 249 -2.42 5.40 10.23
N GLY A 250 -1.75 4.32 9.87
CA GLY A 250 -0.46 3.93 10.46
C GLY A 250 -0.08 2.49 10.20
N ASN A 251 1.22 2.23 10.28
CA ASN A 251 1.81 0.92 10.15
C ASN A 251 2.47 0.49 11.47
N GLU A 252 2.12 -0.67 11.98
CA GLU A 252 2.78 -1.32 13.14
C GLU A 252 3.08 -0.38 14.31
N VAL A 253 2.18 0.59 14.53
CA VAL A 253 2.26 1.51 15.67
C VAL A 253 1.89 0.78 16.95
N THR A 254 2.59 1.06 18.03
CA THR A 254 2.40 0.38 19.33
C THR A 254 1.68 1.25 20.36
N GLU A 255 1.49 2.52 20.06
CA GLU A 255 0.81 3.48 20.92
C GLU A 255 -0.57 3.01 21.38
N PRO A 256 -1.40 2.34 20.54
CA PRO A 256 -2.72 1.86 20.96
C PRO A 256 -2.72 0.79 22.06
N ALA A 257 -1.56 0.25 22.44
CA ALA A 257 -1.44 -0.60 23.63
C ALA A 257 -1.62 0.17 24.96
N ALA A 258 -1.66 1.52 24.92
CA ALA A 258 -1.84 2.40 26.07
C ALA A 258 -3.03 3.36 25.88
N PRO A 259 -3.67 3.85 26.96
CA PRO A 259 -4.85 4.73 26.88
C PRO A 259 -4.60 6.02 26.08
N GLU A 260 -3.42 6.62 26.20
CA GLU A 260 -3.05 7.85 25.49
C GLU A 260 -2.96 7.61 23.98
N GLY A 261 -2.39 6.48 23.57
CA GLY A 261 -2.30 6.08 22.18
C GLY A 261 -3.67 5.72 21.60
N MET A 262 -4.55 5.12 22.39
CA MET A 262 -5.95 4.90 21.99
C MET A 262 -6.69 6.23 21.75
N ALA A 263 -6.48 7.22 22.61
CA ALA A 263 -7.05 8.56 22.44
C ALA A 263 -6.53 9.24 21.16
N LEU A 264 -5.21 9.13 20.91
CA LEU A 264 -4.59 9.64 19.69
C LEU A 264 -5.16 8.97 18.45
N MET A 265 -5.30 7.64 18.44
CA MET A 265 -5.90 6.89 17.35
C MET A 265 -7.34 7.35 17.06
N ALA A 266 -8.15 7.52 18.10
CA ALA A 266 -9.51 8.03 17.96
C ALA A 266 -9.55 9.45 17.35
N ASP A 267 -8.59 10.31 17.71
CA ASP A 267 -8.47 11.65 17.16
C ASP A 267 -8.07 11.63 15.68
N ILE A 268 -7.11 10.77 15.30
CA ILE A 268 -6.68 10.61 13.90
C ILE A 268 -7.84 10.09 13.04
N VAL A 269 -8.51 9.04 13.47
CA VAL A 269 -9.67 8.47 12.75
C VAL A 269 -10.78 9.53 12.59
N ARG A 270 -11.03 10.31 13.63
CA ARG A 270 -12.01 11.41 13.59
C ARG A 270 -11.61 12.48 12.57
N GLU A 271 -10.33 12.88 12.52
CA GLU A 271 -9.83 13.85 11.56
C GLU A 271 -10.01 13.33 10.13
N VAL A 272 -9.69 12.07 9.85
CA VAL A 272 -9.92 11.47 8.52
C VAL A 272 -11.39 11.54 8.14
N ARG A 273 -12.31 11.09 9.01
CA ARG A 273 -13.75 11.11 8.74
C ARG A 273 -14.33 12.51 8.56
N GLN A 274 -13.75 13.52 9.23
CA GLN A 274 -14.13 14.92 9.02
C GLN A 274 -13.73 15.45 7.64
N GLN A 275 -12.65 14.90 7.05
CA GLN A 275 -12.20 15.30 5.72
C GLN A 275 -12.88 14.50 4.62
N ASP A 276 -13.17 13.21 4.86
CA ASP A 276 -13.79 12.30 3.90
C ASP A 276 -14.56 11.18 4.60
N GLU A 277 -15.87 11.15 4.44
CA GLU A 277 -16.77 10.09 4.95
C GLU A 277 -17.04 8.99 3.90
N THR A 278 -16.55 9.14 2.68
CA THR A 278 -16.88 8.22 1.56
C THR A 278 -16.01 6.99 1.50
N ARG A 279 -14.95 6.92 2.31
CA ARG A 279 -13.97 5.85 2.34
C ARG A 279 -13.78 5.31 3.75
N PRO A 280 -13.63 3.98 3.91
CA PRO A 280 -13.31 3.37 5.20
C PRO A 280 -11.91 3.73 5.67
N VAL A 281 -11.75 3.74 6.99
CA VAL A 281 -10.47 3.95 7.67
C VAL A 281 -9.96 2.62 8.21
N THR A 282 -8.67 2.35 7.97
CA THR A 282 -7.94 1.19 8.50
C THR A 282 -6.60 1.62 9.12
N ALA A 283 -5.88 0.68 9.69
CA ALA A 283 -4.47 0.79 10.08
C ALA A 283 -3.85 -0.61 10.00
N GLY A 284 -2.64 -0.72 9.49
CA GLY A 284 -1.88 -1.98 9.46
C GLY A 284 -1.27 -2.26 10.82
N LEU A 285 -1.99 -2.93 11.71
CA LEU A 285 -1.53 -3.21 13.05
C LEU A 285 -0.98 -4.64 13.17
N ASN A 286 0.19 -4.74 13.79
CA ASN A 286 0.76 -6.03 14.20
C ASN A 286 0.33 -6.34 15.63
N ILE A 287 -0.58 -7.32 15.75
CA ILE A 287 -1.18 -7.71 17.04
C ILE A 287 -0.13 -8.18 18.04
N THR A 288 0.91 -8.87 17.57
CA THR A 288 1.99 -9.36 18.44
C THR A 288 2.82 -8.19 18.98
N LEU A 289 3.05 -7.14 18.18
CA LEU A 289 3.72 -5.92 18.67
C LEU A 289 2.90 -5.18 19.73
N LEU A 290 1.59 -5.07 19.55
CA LEU A 290 0.71 -4.49 20.55
C LEU A 290 0.75 -5.30 21.87
N LEU A 291 0.76 -6.64 21.78
CA LEU A 291 0.89 -7.50 22.94
C LEU A 291 2.24 -7.29 23.64
N MET A 292 3.35 -7.27 22.90
CA MET A 292 4.68 -7.03 23.45
C MET A 292 4.78 -5.65 24.13
N ALA A 293 4.28 -4.61 23.48
CA ALA A 293 4.23 -3.27 24.03
C ALA A 293 3.42 -3.18 25.34
N SER A 294 2.30 -3.91 25.43
CA SER A 294 1.50 -3.98 26.65
C SER A 294 2.18 -4.69 27.83
N MET A 295 3.26 -5.42 27.55
CA MET A 295 4.09 -6.12 28.53
C MET A 295 5.41 -5.37 28.82
N ASP A 296 5.55 -4.13 28.37
CA ASP A 296 6.76 -3.31 28.45
C ASP A 296 8.01 -3.98 27.86
N ILE A 297 7.80 -4.84 26.85
CA ILE A 297 8.91 -5.45 26.10
C ILE A 297 9.43 -4.43 25.07
N PRO A 298 10.70 -4.02 25.15
CA PRO A 298 11.26 -3.08 24.20
C PRO A 298 11.25 -3.62 22.76
N ILE A 299 10.65 -2.85 21.84
CA ILE A 299 10.54 -3.20 20.42
C ILE A 299 11.29 -2.17 19.58
N PHE A 300 11.14 -0.90 19.89
CA PHE A 300 11.67 0.23 19.13
C PHE A 300 12.68 1.08 19.92
N ALA A 301 13.36 2.00 19.23
CA ALA A 301 14.39 2.84 19.81
C ALA A 301 13.88 3.70 20.99
N SER A 302 12.62 4.16 20.93
CA SER A 302 12.00 4.98 21.99
C SER A 302 11.58 4.21 23.24
N ASP A 303 11.58 2.89 23.19
CA ASP A 303 11.20 2.07 24.35
C ASP A 303 12.34 1.98 25.39
N LYS A 304 13.49 2.60 25.12
CA LYS A 304 14.58 2.74 26.08
C LYS A 304 14.47 4.08 26.81
N ALA A 305 14.60 4.03 28.13
CA ALA A 305 14.44 5.20 29.00
C ALA A 305 15.33 6.40 28.60
N ASP A 306 14.81 7.60 28.82
CA ASP A 306 15.30 8.95 28.44
C ASP A 306 16.77 9.31 28.75
N ASN A 307 17.58 8.40 29.25
CA ASN A 307 18.92 8.69 29.74
C ASN A 307 20.06 8.24 28.80
N GLU A 308 19.77 7.75 27.60
CA GLU A 308 20.81 7.23 26.69
C GLU A 308 20.90 7.96 25.34
N ALA A 309 20.49 9.21 25.27
CA ALA A 309 20.48 10.03 24.04
C ALA A 309 21.88 10.25 23.39
N GLU A 310 22.96 9.78 24.00
CA GLU A 310 24.34 9.91 23.50
C GLU A 310 25.03 8.56 23.17
N GLN A 311 24.33 7.42 23.24
CA GLN A 311 24.96 6.16 22.84
C GLN A 311 24.79 5.88 21.35
N PRO A 312 25.82 5.25 20.70
CA PRO A 312 25.68 4.83 19.32
C PRO A 312 24.49 3.87 19.19
N ALA A 313 23.78 3.98 18.07
CA ALA A 313 22.56 3.25 17.74
C ALA A 313 22.46 1.93 18.52
N SER A 314 21.55 1.89 19.50
CA SER A 314 21.37 0.69 20.29
C SER A 314 20.98 -0.46 19.35
N ASP A 315 21.41 -1.69 19.65
CA ASP A 315 21.14 -2.89 18.88
C ASP A 315 19.64 -3.21 18.71
N VAL A 316 18.76 -2.47 19.41
CA VAL A 316 17.30 -2.58 19.27
C VAL A 316 16.79 -1.44 18.39
N ASN A 317 16.66 -1.75 17.12
CA ASN A 317 15.98 -0.93 16.12
C ASN A 317 15.01 -1.83 15.35
N SER A 318 14.24 -1.27 14.44
CA SER A 318 13.31 -2.07 13.64
C SER A 318 13.98 -3.12 12.75
N THR A 319 15.27 -2.96 12.42
CA THR A 319 16.06 -4.00 11.72
C THR A 319 16.30 -5.19 12.63
N ALA A 320 16.74 -4.97 13.86
CA ALA A 320 16.92 -6.05 14.86
C ALA A 320 15.58 -6.75 15.18
N PHE A 321 14.47 -6.00 15.18
CA PHE A 321 13.14 -6.59 15.27
C PHE A 321 12.83 -7.50 14.09
N ASN A 322 13.11 -7.10 12.86
CA ASN A 322 12.90 -7.93 11.67
C ASN A 322 13.78 -9.21 11.71
N GLU A 323 14.99 -9.14 12.24
CA GLU A 323 15.83 -10.33 12.47
C GLU A 323 15.18 -11.32 13.45
N MET A 324 14.65 -10.81 14.55
CA MET A 324 13.92 -11.61 15.53
C MET A 324 12.62 -12.18 14.94
N ALA A 325 11.89 -11.37 14.18
CA ALA A 325 10.67 -11.78 13.50
C ALA A 325 10.93 -12.87 12.46
N ALA A 326 12.02 -12.78 11.71
CA ALA A 326 12.44 -13.82 10.76
C ALA A 326 12.70 -15.17 11.45
N ALA A 327 13.32 -15.14 12.63
CA ALA A 327 13.59 -16.36 13.41
C ALA A 327 12.37 -16.97 14.09
N SER A 328 11.29 -16.20 14.28
CA SER A 328 10.10 -16.59 15.07
C SER A 328 8.77 -16.36 14.37
N ALA A 329 8.75 -16.10 13.07
CA ALA A 329 7.58 -15.69 12.28
C ALA A 329 6.31 -16.52 12.57
N GLN A 330 6.41 -17.85 12.52
CA GLN A 330 5.26 -18.73 12.79
C GLN A 330 4.76 -18.61 14.22
N ARG A 331 5.64 -18.40 15.19
CA ARG A 331 5.26 -18.21 16.60
C ARG A 331 4.55 -16.88 16.79
N MET A 332 4.99 -15.85 16.09
CA MET A 332 4.34 -14.52 16.13
C MET A 332 2.93 -14.58 15.53
N VAL A 333 2.78 -15.24 14.37
CA VAL A 333 1.46 -15.45 13.75
C VAL A 333 0.52 -16.24 14.69
N GLN A 334 1.02 -17.25 15.39
CA GLN A 334 0.22 -18.00 16.37
C GLN A 334 -0.09 -17.17 17.62
N ALA A 335 0.85 -16.39 18.11
CA ALA A 335 0.67 -15.52 19.27
C ALA A 335 -0.44 -14.46 19.03
N ALA A 336 -0.57 -13.97 17.79
CA ALA A 336 -1.62 -13.03 17.41
C ALA A 336 -3.05 -13.59 17.61
N ALA A 337 -3.22 -14.92 17.60
CA ALA A 337 -4.51 -15.59 17.86
C ALA A 337 -4.80 -15.83 19.35
N SER A 338 -3.90 -15.45 20.26
CA SER A 338 -4.10 -15.67 21.69
C SER A 338 -5.15 -14.70 22.28
N GLU A 339 -5.83 -15.14 23.34
CA GLU A 339 -6.80 -14.31 24.07
C GLU A 339 -6.17 -13.02 24.64
N ALA A 340 -4.91 -13.09 25.08
CA ALA A 340 -4.19 -11.92 25.58
C ALA A 340 -3.94 -10.88 24.46
N ALA A 341 -3.55 -11.36 23.27
CA ALA A 341 -3.36 -10.51 22.10
C ALA A 341 -4.68 -9.87 21.63
N ASP A 342 -5.77 -10.65 21.67
CA ASP A 342 -7.11 -10.15 21.35
C ASP A 342 -7.54 -9.03 22.29
N ARG A 343 -7.43 -9.23 23.59
CA ARG A 343 -7.82 -8.25 24.63
C ARG A 343 -7.12 -6.90 24.43
N ILE A 344 -5.86 -6.91 24.03
CA ILE A 344 -5.07 -5.69 23.83
C ILE A 344 -5.41 -5.01 22.50
N SER A 345 -5.60 -5.79 21.44
CA SER A 345 -5.77 -5.23 20.09
C SER A 345 -7.22 -4.89 19.73
N ALA A 346 -8.19 -5.60 20.29
CA ALA A 346 -9.60 -5.43 19.93
C ALA A 346 -10.10 -3.98 20.07
N PRO A 347 -9.80 -3.22 21.15
CA PRO A 347 -10.25 -1.84 21.28
C PRO A 347 -9.71 -0.92 20.16
N ALA A 348 -8.47 -1.16 19.68
CA ALA A 348 -7.90 -0.38 18.59
C ALA A 348 -8.62 -0.67 17.27
N PHE A 349 -8.89 -1.94 16.97
CA PHE A 349 -9.64 -2.32 15.77
C PHE A 349 -11.09 -1.84 15.78
N ASP A 350 -11.71 -1.71 16.96
CA ASP A 350 -13.09 -1.20 17.09
C ASP A 350 -13.23 0.29 16.77
N LEU A 351 -12.12 1.05 16.69
CA LEU A 351 -12.11 2.42 16.20
C LEU A 351 -12.15 2.51 14.67
N LEU A 352 -11.76 1.43 13.98
CA LEU A 352 -11.60 1.37 12.53
C LEU A 352 -12.88 0.84 11.85
N ASP A 353 -13.05 1.19 10.59
CA ASP A 353 -14.10 0.61 9.75
C ASP A 353 -13.70 -0.79 9.25
N ILE A 354 -12.42 -0.99 9.00
CA ILE A 354 -11.82 -2.24 8.56
C ILE A 354 -10.55 -2.49 9.36
N ALA A 355 -10.45 -3.64 10.02
CA ALA A 355 -9.28 -4.04 10.77
C ALA A 355 -8.16 -4.49 9.83
N GLY A 356 -7.05 -3.77 9.80
CA GLY A 356 -5.86 -4.11 9.00
C GLY A 356 -4.90 -4.97 9.82
N TYR A 357 -4.69 -6.21 9.38
CA TYR A 357 -3.87 -7.20 10.06
C TYR A 357 -2.52 -7.37 9.39
N ASN A 358 -1.44 -6.99 10.09
CA ASN A 358 -0.08 -7.35 9.70
C ASN A 358 0.28 -8.70 10.33
N TYR A 359 0.55 -9.72 9.49
CA TYR A 359 0.98 -11.07 9.88
C TYR A 359 0.10 -11.79 10.92
N ALA A 360 -1.22 -11.59 10.83
CA ALA A 360 -2.18 -12.20 11.75
C ALA A 360 -3.27 -13.04 11.03
N GLN A 361 -2.91 -13.65 9.89
CA GLN A 361 -3.81 -14.50 9.10
C GLN A 361 -4.37 -15.69 9.87
N SER A 362 -3.75 -16.12 10.97
CA SER A 362 -4.26 -17.14 11.88
C SER A 362 -5.62 -16.79 12.48
N ARG A 363 -6.02 -15.52 12.46
CA ARG A 363 -7.30 -15.03 12.97
C ARG A 363 -8.42 -15.04 11.94
N TYR A 364 -8.13 -15.04 10.65
CA TYR A 364 -9.13 -14.84 9.59
C TYR A 364 -10.37 -15.71 9.73
N GLU A 365 -10.20 -16.99 9.99
CA GLU A 365 -11.31 -17.96 10.06
C GLU A 365 -12.19 -17.76 11.30
N HIS A 366 -11.60 -17.41 12.43
CA HIS A 366 -12.28 -17.30 13.73
C HIS A 366 -12.70 -15.87 14.08
N GLU A 367 -12.35 -14.88 13.28
CA GLU A 367 -12.58 -13.48 13.63
C GLU A 367 -14.06 -13.13 13.81
N ASN A 368 -14.94 -13.67 12.97
CA ASN A 368 -16.37 -13.42 13.07
C ASN A 368 -17.03 -14.09 14.30
N GLU A 369 -16.42 -15.13 14.86
CA GLU A 369 -16.87 -15.74 16.11
C GLU A 369 -16.50 -14.87 17.31
N LEU A 370 -15.29 -14.28 17.28
CA LEU A 370 -14.78 -13.43 18.36
C LEU A 370 -15.39 -12.02 18.31
N HIS A 371 -15.51 -11.46 17.13
CA HIS A 371 -15.97 -10.09 16.89
C HIS A 371 -17.00 -10.05 15.74
N PRO A 372 -18.26 -10.44 16.01
CA PRO A 372 -19.32 -10.34 15.02
C PRO A 372 -19.50 -8.89 14.55
N GLY A 373 -19.35 -8.67 13.25
CA GLY A 373 -19.43 -7.33 12.67
C GLY A 373 -18.07 -6.73 12.27
N ARG A 374 -16.94 -7.33 12.68
CA ARG A 374 -15.61 -6.87 12.26
C ARG A 374 -15.29 -7.33 10.85
N ILE A 375 -14.84 -6.36 10.05
CA ILE A 375 -14.33 -6.58 8.70
C ILE A 375 -12.81 -6.55 8.77
N VAL A 376 -12.15 -7.44 8.06
CA VAL A 376 -10.70 -7.63 8.13
C VAL A 376 -10.07 -7.53 6.74
N VAL A 377 -8.90 -6.94 6.68
CA VAL A 377 -7.99 -7.03 5.54
C VAL A 377 -6.61 -7.48 6.02
N GLY A 378 -6.00 -8.44 5.35
CA GLY A 378 -4.58 -8.73 5.53
C GLY A 378 -3.77 -7.59 4.94
N SER A 379 -3.43 -6.61 5.75
CA SER A 379 -2.73 -5.41 5.29
C SER A 379 -1.26 -5.68 4.98
N GLU A 380 -0.68 -6.75 5.59
CA GLU A 380 0.68 -7.18 5.33
C GLU A 380 0.85 -8.67 5.67
N THR A 381 1.28 -9.47 4.70
CA THR A 381 1.41 -10.92 4.85
C THR A 381 2.64 -11.46 4.13
N TYR A 382 3.13 -12.65 4.55
CA TYR A 382 4.25 -13.28 3.86
C TYR A 382 3.83 -13.80 2.48
N PRO A 383 4.64 -13.57 1.42
CA PRO A 383 4.30 -13.99 0.05
C PRO A 383 4.03 -15.49 -0.08
N GLN A 384 4.81 -16.33 0.62
CA GLN A 384 4.65 -17.78 0.57
C GLN A 384 3.34 -18.29 1.21
N ASP A 385 2.69 -17.49 2.06
CA ASP A 385 1.44 -17.86 2.72
C ASP A 385 0.21 -17.55 1.86
N LEU A 386 0.40 -16.84 0.74
CA LEU A 386 -0.69 -16.42 -0.16
C LEU A 386 -1.65 -17.55 -0.55
N PRO A 387 -1.21 -18.78 -0.90
CA PRO A 387 -2.14 -19.85 -1.27
C PRO A 387 -3.14 -20.18 -0.16
N GLY A 388 -2.68 -20.25 1.09
CA GLY A 388 -3.51 -20.48 2.27
C GLY A 388 -4.40 -19.27 2.58
N ASN A 389 -3.81 -18.08 2.63
CA ASN A 389 -4.51 -16.83 2.90
C ASN A 389 -5.64 -16.60 1.89
N TRP A 390 -5.39 -16.84 0.60
CA TRP A 390 -6.39 -16.65 -0.44
C TRP A 390 -7.56 -17.64 -0.35
N GLN A 391 -7.33 -18.85 0.16
CA GLN A 391 -8.42 -19.78 0.47
C GLN A 391 -9.32 -19.22 1.57
N LEU A 392 -8.73 -18.64 2.62
CA LEU A 392 -9.46 -18.00 3.72
C LEU A 392 -10.20 -16.74 3.24
N VAL A 393 -9.59 -15.89 2.43
CA VAL A 393 -10.25 -14.72 1.81
C VAL A 393 -11.49 -15.14 1.01
N LYS A 394 -11.43 -16.26 0.29
CA LYS A 394 -12.62 -16.78 -0.44
C LYS A 394 -13.66 -17.42 0.46
N LYS A 395 -13.25 -18.03 1.56
CA LYS A 395 -14.11 -18.75 2.52
C LYS A 395 -14.82 -17.79 3.46
N CYS A 396 -14.13 -16.77 3.95
CA CYS A 396 -14.55 -15.86 5.01
C CYS A 396 -15.00 -14.52 4.39
N PRO A 397 -16.32 -14.25 4.25
CA PRO A 397 -16.80 -13.05 3.56
C PRO A 397 -16.37 -11.74 4.26
N TRP A 398 -16.12 -11.78 5.57
CA TRP A 398 -15.60 -10.65 6.35
C TRP A 398 -14.11 -10.35 6.11
N VAL A 399 -13.37 -11.20 5.38
CA VAL A 399 -11.98 -10.97 4.97
C VAL A 399 -11.99 -10.48 3.53
N ILE A 400 -11.75 -9.18 3.33
CA ILE A 400 -11.96 -8.53 2.03
C ILE A 400 -10.77 -8.63 1.08
N GLY A 401 -9.61 -9.08 1.56
CA GLY A 401 -8.39 -9.21 0.74
C GLY A 401 -7.15 -9.46 1.56
N ASP A 402 -6.03 -9.58 0.84
CA ASP A 402 -4.72 -9.91 1.39
C ASP A 402 -3.63 -9.17 0.61
N PHE A 403 -2.73 -8.47 1.31
CA PHE A 403 -1.66 -7.67 0.72
C PHE A 403 -0.30 -8.27 1.09
N MET A 404 0.40 -8.82 0.10
CA MET A 404 1.71 -9.41 0.34
C MET A 404 2.80 -8.36 0.54
N TRP A 405 3.78 -8.66 1.36
CA TRP A 405 5.02 -7.91 1.51
C TRP A 405 6.14 -8.56 0.69
N THR A 406 6.50 -8.06 -0.52
CA THR A 406 5.94 -6.90 -1.20
C THR A 406 5.54 -7.26 -2.64
N ALA A 407 4.75 -6.40 -3.28
CA ALA A 407 4.41 -6.58 -4.69
C ALA A 407 5.57 -6.19 -5.62
N TRP A 408 6.34 -5.18 -5.23
CA TRP A 408 7.48 -4.65 -5.97
C TRP A 408 8.67 -4.50 -5.02
N ASP A 409 9.84 -4.96 -5.44
CA ASP A 409 11.06 -4.88 -4.62
C ASP A 409 11.53 -3.43 -4.45
N TYR A 410 12.32 -3.17 -3.42
CA TYR A 410 12.69 -1.83 -3.01
C TYR A 410 14.12 -1.75 -2.45
N LEU A 411 14.62 -0.52 -2.31
CA LEU A 411 15.91 -0.22 -1.72
C LEU A 411 15.82 -0.18 -0.19
N GLY A 412 16.81 -0.72 0.49
CA GLY A 412 16.89 -0.78 1.95
C GLY A 412 16.36 -2.10 2.52
N GLU A 413 16.30 -2.22 3.84
CA GLU A 413 16.02 -3.48 4.57
C GLU A 413 16.76 -4.69 3.96
N VAL A 414 18.03 -4.48 3.73
CA VAL A 414 18.87 -5.25 2.82
C VAL A 414 18.91 -6.72 3.21
N GLY A 415 18.39 -7.55 2.31
CA GLY A 415 18.35 -9.00 2.50
C GLY A 415 17.11 -9.52 3.24
N LEU A 416 16.06 -8.72 3.40
CA LEU A 416 14.77 -9.10 4.02
C LEU A 416 14.19 -10.38 3.39
N GLY A 417 14.28 -10.53 2.06
CA GLY A 417 13.86 -11.71 1.30
C GLY A 417 15.01 -12.55 0.74
N ALA A 418 16.23 -12.34 1.19
CA ALA A 418 17.40 -12.97 0.58
C ALA A 418 17.45 -14.49 0.75
N TRP A 419 17.98 -15.14 -0.28
CA TRP A 419 18.47 -16.51 -0.25
C TRP A 419 20.00 -16.50 -0.17
N CYS A 420 20.56 -17.22 0.79
CA CYS A 420 21.97 -17.24 1.14
C CYS A 420 22.55 -18.63 0.96
N PHE A 421 23.75 -18.73 0.38
CA PHE A 421 24.38 -20.01 0.00
C PHE A 421 25.78 -20.22 0.60
N GLU A 422 26.31 -19.25 1.32
CA GLU A 422 27.58 -19.36 2.04
C GLU A 422 27.33 -18.91 3.49
N GLU A 423 28.04 -19.53 4.45
CA GLU A 423 27.85 -19.22 5.87
C GLU A 423 28.03 -17.73 6.19
N LYS A 424 28.97 -17.05 5.54
CA LYS A 424 29.19 -15.61 5.65
C LYS A 424 27.99 -14.75 5.12
N ASP A 425 27.16 -15.35 4.27
CA ASP A 425 25.99 -14.67 3.69
C ASP A 425 24.72 -14.87 4.51
N MET A 426 24.77 -15.73 5.52
CA MET A 426 23.62 -16.03 6.41
C MET A 426 23.43 -14.96 7.48
N VAL A 427 23.68 -13.70 7.14
CA VAL A 427 23.46 -12.52 7.97
C VAL A 427 22.28 -11.76 7.42
N PHE A 428 21.37 -11.34 8.29
CA PHE A 428 20.15 -10.64 7.87
C PHE A 428 20.50 -9.27 7.26
N ALA A 429 21.08 -8.36 7.98
CA ALA A 429 21.49 -7.05 7.46
C ALA A 429 22.75 -7.19 6.58
N LYS A 430 22.54 -7.38 5.29
CA LYS A 430 23.60 -7.63 4.33
C LYS A 430 24.51 -6.41 4.14
N PRO A 431 25.84 -6.58 4.17
CA PRO A 431 26.77 -5.49 3.90
C PRO A 431 26.78 -5.09 2.42
N TYR A 432 27.27 -3.89 2.12
CA TYR A 432 27.56 -3.50 0.74
C TYR A 432 28.38 -4.60 0.02
N PRO A 433 28.06 -4.98 -1.22
CA PRO A 433 27.27 -4.23 -2.21
C PRO A 433 25.76 -4.54 -2.26
N TRP A 434 25.22 -5.29 -1.32
CA TRP A 434 23.79 -5.52 -1.25
C TRP A 434 23.04 -4.19 -1.03
N LYS A 435 21.87 -4.02 -1.68
CA LYS A 435 21.08 -2.79 -1.60
C LYS A 435 19.59 -3.03 -1.51
N LEU A 436 19.11 -4.21 -1.91
CA LEU A 436 17.71 -4.54 -2.08
C LEU A 436 17.18 -5.34 -0.91
N ALA A 437 15.89 -5.18 -0.63
CA ALA A 437 15.15 -6.03 0.29
C ALA A 437 15.06 -7.47 -0.24
N ASP A 438 14.95 -7.65 -1.55
CA ASP A 438 14.81 -8.94 -2.24
C ASP A 438 13.52 -9.70 -1.85
N SER A 439 12.46 -8.95 -1.48
CA SER A 439 11.16 -9.47 -1.04
C SER A 439 10.05 -9.29 -2.08
N GLY A 440 10.32 -8.59 -3.18
CA GLY A 440 9.31 -8.26 -4.19
C GLY A 440 8.81 -9.47 -4.98
N ALA A 441 7.50 -9.57 -5.18
CA ALA A 441 6.94 -10.49 -6.18
C ALA A 441 7.43 -10.11 -7.59
N LEU A 442 7.56 -8.82 -7.87
CA LEU A 442 8.33 -8.31 -8.99
C LEU A 442 9.65 -7.74 -8.45
N ASP A 443 10.74 -8.00 -9.18
CA ASP A 443 12.04 -7.45 -8.84
C ASP A 443 12.09 -5.92 -9.03
N ILE A 444 13.20 -5.30 -8.64
CA ILE A 444 13.38 -3.83 -8.72
C ILE A 444 13.26 -3.28 -10.17
N LEU A 445 13.39 -4.12 -11.18
CA LEU A 445 13.22 -3.77 -12.60
C LEU A 445 11.84 -4.13 -13.13
N GLY A 446 10.99 -4.80 -12.33
CA GLY A 446 9.66 -5.26 -12.69
C GLY A 446 9.64 -6.55 -13.49
N ASN A 447 10.68 -7.40 -13.37
CA ASN A 447 10.63 -8.77 -13.81
C ASN A 447 9.95 -9.63 -12.75
N ASP A 448 9.34 -10.73 -13.18
CA ASP A 448 8.66 -11.65 -12.28
C ASP A 448 9.62 -12.54 -11.50
N ASN A 449 9.41 -12.61 -10.21
CA ASN A 449 9.87 -13.67 -9.34
C ASN A 449 8.81 -14.79 -9.25
N ALA A 450 9.17 -15.92 -8.65
CA ALA A 450 8.24 -17.05 -8.49
C ALA A 450 6.95 -16.66 -7.76
N GLU A 451 7.03 -15.71 -6.84
CA GLU A 451 5.89 -15.20 -6.07
C GLU A 451 4.83 -14.53 -6.96
N ALA A 452 5.23 -13.77 -8.00
CA ALA A 452 4.27 -13.20 -8.95
C ALA A 452 3.59 -14.29 -9.77
N GLY A 453 4.37 -15.29 -10.21
CA GLY A 453 3.84 -16.44 -10.94
C GLY A 453 2.86 -17.26 -10.10
N MET A 454 3.22 -17.54 -8.86
CA MET A 454 2.36 -18.21 -7.88
C MET A 454 1.07 -17.42 -7.64
N ALA A 455 1.18 -16.13 -7.37
CA ALA A 455 0.05 -15.25 -7.11
C ALA A 455 -0.94 -15.22 -8.28
N ALA A 456 -0.46 -15.02 -9.50
CA ALA A 456 -1.29 -15.01 -10.70
C ALA A 456 -2.05 -16.32 -10.91
N VAL A 457 -1.45 -17.47 -10.59
CA VAL A 457 -2.10 -18.79 -10.62
C VAL A 457 -3.13 -18.93 -9.51
N VAL A 458 -2.77 -18.61 -8.26
CA VAL A 458 -3.64 -18.70 -7.08
C VAL A 458 -4.89 -17.84 -7.24
N TRP A 459 -4.73 -16.62 -7.73
CA TRP A 459 -5.84 -15.70 -8.02
C TRP A 459 -6.68 -16.11 -9.23
N GLY A 460 -6.18 -17.06 -10.03
CA GLY A 460 -6.87 -17.54 -11.23
C GLY A 460 -6.81 -16.57 -12.41
N VAL A 461 -5.96 -15.59 -12.37
CA VAL A 461 -5.68 -14.67 -13.48
C VAL A 461 -4.90 -15.40 -14.56
N ARG A 462 -3.85 -16.12 -14.16
CA ARG A 462 -3.10 -17.00 -15.05
C ARG A 462 -3.77 -18.39 -15.13
N LYS A 463 -4.13 -18.80 -16.35
CA LYS A 463 -4.79 -20.10 -16.62
C LYS A 463 -3.80 -21.24 -16.87
N THR A 464 -2.59 -20.89 -17.35
CA THR A 464 -1.51 -21.84 -17.61
C THR A 464 -0.62 -21.98 -16.38
N PRO A 465 0.04 -23.13 -16.17
CA PRO A 465 1.04 -23.25 -15.13
C PRO A 465 2.14 -22.18 -15.24
N TYR A 466 2.69 -21.76 -14.11
CA TYR A 466 3.95 -21.02 -14.06
C TYR A 466 5.06 -22.00 -13.70
N ILE A 467 6.18 -21.90 -14.40
CA ILE A 467 7.33 -22.79 -14.22
C ILE A 467 8.53 -21.93 -13.87
N GLY A 468 9.11 -22.18 -12.71
CA GLY A 468 10.38 -21.58 -12.26
C GLY A 468 11.47 -22.63 -12.11
N VAL A 469 12.71 -22.21 -12.31
CA VAL A 469 13.89 -23.05 -12.13
C VAL A 469 14.76 -22.41 -11.06
N ARG A 470 15.18 -23.18 -10.06
CA ARG A 470 16.12 -22.69 -9.05
C ARG A 470 17.50 -22.45 -9.66
N PRO A 471 18.18 -21.32 -9.32
CA PRO A 471 19.49 -20.99 -9.85
C PRO A 471 20.54 -22.11 -9.66
N MET A 472 21.07 -22.64 -10.76
CA MET A 472 21.98 -23.79 -10.78
C MET A 472 23.38 -23.48 -10.25
N ASN A 473 23.83 -22.23 -10.32
CA ASN A 473 25.15 -21.80 -9.85
C ASN A 473 25.38 -22.03 -8.36
N ASN A 474 24.32 -22.29 -7.61
CA ASN A 474 24.37 -22.61 -6.18
C ASN A 474 23.89 -24.04 -5.86
N HIS A 475 23.70 -24.88 -6.88
CA HIS A 475 23.26 -26.26 -6.69
C HIS A 475 24.17 -27.05 -5.74
N GLY A 476 23.56 -27.78 -4.80
CA GLY A 476 24.27 -28.58 -3.82
C GLY A 476 24.94 -27.81 -2.68
N LYS A 477 24.93 -26.49 -2.69
CA LYS A 477 25.40 -25.69 -1.55
C LYS A 477 24.37 -25.67 -0.42
N PRO A 478 24.81 -25.67 0.85
CA PRO A 478 23.92 -25.35 1.95
C PRO A 478 23.27 -23.98 1.74
N TRP A 479 21.98 -23.85 2.08
CA TRP A 479 21.27 -22.60 1.95
C TRP A 479 20.44 -22.26 3.18
N ALA A 480 20.24 -20.98 3.39
CA ALA A 480 19.24 -20.43 4.28
C ALA A 480 18.46 -19.34 3.54
N ARG A 481 17.24 -19.08 3.95
CA ARG A 481 16.43 -18.01 3.40
C ARG A 481 15.83 -17.16 4.50
N ALA A 482 15.61 -15.90 4.20
CA ALA A 482 14.80 -15.01 5.02
C ALA A 482 13.30 -15.34 4.86
N THR A 483 12.48 -14.76 5.74
CA THR A 483 11.06 -15.12 5.83
C THR A 483 10.22 -14.53 4.70
N TRP A 484 10.61 -13.38 4.15
CA TRP A 484 9.79 -12.61 3.20
C TRP A 484 9.95 -13.01 1.73
N ARG A 485 10.51 -14.18 1.46
CA ARG A 485 10.56 -14.76 0.12
C ARG A 485 10.55 -16.28 0.19
N GLY A 486 9.52 -16.88 -0.42
CA GLY A 486 9.30 -18.32 -0.38
C GLY A 486 10.18 -19.12 -1.33
N SER A 487 10.51 -18.55 -2.50
CA SER A 487 11.26 -19.18 -3.56
C SER A 487 12.30 -18.24 -4.16
N ASN A 488 13.40 -18.81 -4.68
CA ASN A 488 14.38 -18.11 -5.52
C ASN A 488 14.30 -18.57 -6.98
N ALA A 489 13.30 -19.35 -7.34
CA ALA A 489 13.12 -19.82 -8.71
C ALA A 489 12.78 -18.65 -9.65
N ILE A 490 13.32 -18.72 -10.86
CA ILE A 490 13.09 -17.74 -11.94
C ILE A 490 12.72 -18.47 -13.23
N PRO A 491 12.02 -17.83 -14.18
CA PRO A 491 11.62 -18.45 -15.43
C PRO A 491 12.79 -18.54 -16.43
N SER A 492 13.86 -19.23 -16.05
CA SER A 492 15.08 -19.40 -16.87
C SER A 492 15.56 -20.84 -16.88
N TRP A 493 15.87 -21.35 -18.05
CA TRP A 493 16.40 -22.70 -18.29
C TRP A 493 17.86 -22.70 -18.72
N SER A 494 18.51 -21.53 -18.85
CA SER A 494 19.86 -21.41 -19.40
C SER A 494 20.87 -21.08 -18.30
N TRP A 495 21.66 -22.07 -17.92
CA TRP A 495 22.65 -21.97 -16.83
C TRP A 495 24.03 -22.40 -17.36
N LYS A 496 24.79 -21.45 -17.90
CA LYS A 496 26.13 -21.69 -18.47
C LYS A 496 27.08 -22.37 -17.47
N GLY A 497 27.66 -23.52 -17.88
CA GLY A 497 28.59 -24.29 -17.05
C GLY A 497 27.89 -25.25 -16.09
N CYS A 498 26.58 -25.40 -16.18
CA CYS A 498 25.80 -26.35 -15.37
C CYS A 498 25.17 -27.47 -16.23
N GLU A 499 25.64 -27.63 -17.45
CA GLU A 499 25.16 -28.66 -18.37
C GLU A 499 25.32 -30.07 -17.80
N GLY A 500 24.27 -30.90 -17.87
CA GLY A 500 24.28 -32.27 -17.33
C GLY A 500 24.07 -32.35 -15.81
N GLN A 501 23.86 -31.23 -15.10
CA GLN A 501 23.52 -31.24 -13.69
C GLN A 501 22.02 -31.35 -13.47
N VAL A 502 21.60 -31.86 -12.30
CA VAL A 502 20.21 -31.92 -11.88
C VAL A 502 19.79 -30.55 -11.41
N THR A 503 18.59 -30.10 -11.80
CA THR A 503 17.99 -28.86 -11.30
C THR A 503 16.66 -29.12 -10.59
N GLU A 504 16.25 -28.20 -9.75
CA GLU A 504 14.95 -28.17 -9.11
C GLU A 504 14.01 -27.24 -9.90
N VAL A 505 12.87 -27.79 -10.31
CA VAL A 505 11.84 -27.08 -11.05
C VAL A 505 10.61 -26.94 -10.18
N GLU A 506 10.14 -25.71 -10.03
CA GLU A 506 8.92 -25.41 -9.30
C GLU A 506 7.79 -25.14 -10.30
N VAL A 507 6.65 -25.80 -10.10
CA VAL A 507 5.47 -25.65 -10.94
C VAL A 507 4.29 -25.19 -10.09
N TYR A 508 3.78 -24.00 -10.39
CA TYR A 508 2.57 -23.49 -9.77
C TYR A 508 1.40 -23.71 -10.71
N THR A 509 0.41 -24.48 -10.26
CA THR A 509 -0.73 -24.86 -11.07
C THR A 509 -2.00 -24.99 -10.22
N ARG A 510 -3.16 -24.86 -10.87
CA ARG A 510 -4.48 -25.21 -10.29
C ARG A 510 -4.94 -26.60 -10.72
N GLY A 511 -4.16 -27.31 -11.55
CA GLY A 511 -4.39 -28.70 -11.92
C GLY A 511 -4.10 -29.64 -10.75
N HIS A 512 -4.67 -30.84 -10.80
CA HIS A 512 -4.43 -31.89 -9.82
C HIS A 512 -3.20 -32.71 -10.15
N GLU A 513 -2.78 -32.70 -11.40
CA GLU A 513 -1.63 -33.42 -11.92
C GLU A 513 -0.81 -32.50 -12.83
N ALA A 514 0.49 -32.72 -12.90
CA ALA A 514 1.41 -32.02 -13.79
C ALA A 514 2.28 -33.05 -14.50
N GLU A 515 2.39 -32.96 -15.81
CA GLU A 515 3.29 -33.75 -16.65
C GLU A 515 4.37 -32.84 -17.20
N LEU A 516 5.62 -33.24 -17.09
CA LEU A 516 6.76 -32.50 -17.62
C LEU A 516 7.17 -33.05 -18.99
N TYR A 517 7.18 -32.20 -20.01
CA TYR A 517 7.66 -32.53 -21.34
C TYR A 517 8.90 -31.69 -21.69
N LEU A 518 9.93 -32.33 -22.22
CA LEU A 518 11.10 -31.67 -22.81
C LEU A 518 11.18 -32.01 -24.29
N ASN A 519 11.10 -31.00 -25.15
CA ASN A 519 11.11 -31.17 -26.61
C ASN A 519 10.10 -32.21 -27.14
N GLY A 520 8.95 -32.35 -26.49
CA GLY A 520 7.90 -33.30 -26.85
C GLY A 520 8.04 -34.70 -26.23
N GLU A 521 9.08 -34.96 -25.47
CA GLU A 521 9.27 -36.19 -24.70
C GLU A 521 8.77 -36.01 -23.27
N CYS A 522 7.91 -36.90 -22.81
CA CYS A 522 7.40 -36.90 -21.43
C CYS A 522 8.51 -37.40 -20.49
N LEU A 523 8.85 -36.61 -19.49
CA LEU A 523 9.88 -36.93 -18.51
C LEU A 523 9.30 -37.41 -17.17
N GLY A 524 8.00 -37.25 -16.95
CA GLY A 524 7.32 -37.67 -15.73
C GLY A 524 6.03 -36.91 -15.47
#